data_66abfa7ba07aa30c0033f6148480e535
#
_entry.id   66abfa7ba07aa30c0033f6148480e535
#
_cell.length_a   1.000
_cell.length_b   1.000
_cell.length_c   1.000
_cell.angle_alpha   90.00
_cell.angle_beta   90.00
_cell.angle_gamma   90.00
#
_symmetry.space_group_name_H-M   'P 1'
#
loop_
_entity.id
_entity.type
_entity.pdbx_description
1 polymer ?
#
loop_
_entity_poly.entity_id
_entity_poly.type
_entity_poly.pdbx_seq_one_letter_code
_entity_poly.pdbx_strand_id
1 'polypeptide(L)'
;MDQEDNFYTLKGYSLLEHVQITYSMEDYLEMICRLSQDGTPVRIGDLAKCLHVRPSSASKMAGNLRSSGLVRFEKYGTVTLTEAGLQLGRYLLFRHTVLQNFFCYINETTDELEQAEKVEHFIDPKTVYNL
;
A
#
# COMPACT_ATOMS: atom_id res chain seq x y z
N MET A 1 13.75 5.75 11.52
CA MET A 1 13.53 4.57 10.66
C MET A 1 14.83 3.78 10.61
N ASP A 2 14.78 2.48 10.83
CA ASP A 2 16.00 1.67 10.84
C ASP A 2 16.47 1.35 9.42
N GLN A 3 17.65 0.69 9.31
CA GLN A 3 18.25 0.38 8.00
C GLN A 3 17.42 -0.59 7.19
N GLU A 4 16.73 -1.52 7.85
CA GLU A 4 15.90 -2.51 7.18
C GLU A 4 14.69 -1.85 6.53
N ASP A 5 14.01 -0.95 7.24
CA ASP A 5 12.88 -0.21 6.69
C ASP A 5 13.28 0.66 5.51
N ASN A 6 14.45 1.33 5.60
CA ASN A 6 14.99 2.11 4.48
C ASN A 6 15.27 1.24 3.26
N PHE A 7 15.84 0.06 3.47
CA PHE A 7 16.16 -0.87 2.39
C PHE A 7 14.88 -1.29 1.65
N TYR A 8 13.84 -1.69 2.38
CA TYR A 8 12.58 -2.09 1.77
C TYR A 8 11.90 -0.92 1.06
N THR A 9 11.99 0.27 1.64
CA THR A 9 11.38 1.47 1.05
C THR A 9 12.05 1.85 -0.28
N LEU A 10 13.37 1.77 -0.35
CA LEU A 10 14.11 2.04 -1.59
C LEU A 10 13.78 1.03 -2.68
N LYS A 11 13.66 -0.26 -2.32
CA LYS A 11 13.23 -1.28 -3.29
C LYS A 11 11.81 -1.06 -3.75
N GLY A 12 10.92 -0.64 -2.84
CA GLY A 12 9.54 -0.31 -3.20
C GLY A 12 9.48 0.84 -4.18
N TYR A 13 10.29 1.86 -3.99
CA TYR A 13 10.39 2.98 -4.93
C TYR A 13 10.84 2.51 -6.31
N SER A 14 11.88 1.68 -6.36
CA SER A 14 12.36 1.13 -7.61
C SER A 14 11.28 0.33 -8.35
N LEU A 15 10.50 -0.47 -7.61
CA LEU A 15 9.39 -1.23 -8.18
C LEU A 15 8.29 -0.31 -8.72
N LEU A 16 7.99 0.77 -8.02
CA LEU A 16 6.98 1.73 -8.45
C LEU A 16 7.33 2.35 -9.81
N GLU A 17 8.60 2.56 -10.09
CA GLU A 17 9.06 3.08 -11.38
C GLU A 17 8.87 2.09 -12.54
N HIS A 18 8.91 0.79 -12.25
CA HIS A 18 8.93 -0.26 -13.28
C HIS A 18 7.63 -1.03 -13.43
N VAL A 19 6.73 -0.94 -12.46
CA VAL A 19 5.45 -1.64 -12.49
C VAL A 19 4.34 -0.65 -12.81
N GLN A 20 3.52 -0.99 -13.80
CA GLN A 20 2.32 -0.20 -14.07
C GLN A 20 1.27 -0.50 -13.02
N ILE A 21 1.03 0.46 -12.15
CA ILE A 21 0.08 0.31 -11.05
C ILE A 21 -0.84 1.54 -11.01
N THR A 22 -2.15 1.30 -10.94
CA THR A 22 -3.13 2.37 -10.82
C THR A 22 -3.25 2.83 -9.37
N TYR A 23 -3.87 3.98 -9.16
CA TYR A 23 -4.11 4.49 -7.79
C TYR A 23 -4.96 3.53 -6.97
N SER A 24 -5.96 2.91 -7.60
CA SER A 24 -6.78 1.90 -6.92
C SER A 24 -5.95 0.68 -6.51
N MET A 25 -5.05 0.23 -7.39
CA MET A 25 -4.16 -0.89 -7.07
C MET A 25 -3.24 -0.54 -5.90
N GLU A 26 -2.74 0.70 -5.85
CA GLU A 26 -1.94 1.16 -4.71
C GLU A 26 -2.72 1.09 -3.40
N ASP A 27 -3.97 1.57 -3.40
CA ASP A 27 -4.82 1.53 -2.21
C ASP A 27 -5.05 0.10 -1.72
N TYR A 28 -5.34 -0.81 -2.64
CA TYR A 28 -5.54 -2.22 -2.30
C TYR A 28 -4.27 -2.85 -1.76
N LEU A 29 -3.13 -2.60 -2.41
CA LEU A 29 -1.86 -3.17 -1.99
C LEU A 29 -1.45 -2.67 -0.61
N GLU A 30 -1.63 -1.38 -0.37
CA GLU A 30 -1.37 -0.77 0.94
C GLU A 30 -2.21 -1.44 2.02
N MET A 31 -3.51 -1.63 1.76
CA MET A 31 -4.39 -2.27 2.74
C MET A 31 -4.02 -3.73 2.97
N ILE A 32 -3.69 -4.47 1.92
CA ILE A 32 -3.24 -5.87 2.04
C ILE A 32 -1.98 -5.92 2.90
N CYS A 33 -1.02 -5.04 2.65
CA CYS A 33 0.21 -4.97 3.43
C CYS A 33 -0.09 -4.67 4.91
N ARG A 34 -1.01 -3.74 5.17
CA ARG A 34 -1.41 -3.36 6.51
C ARG A 34 -2.06 -4.53 7.26
N LEU A 35 -2.95 -5.25 6.60
CA LEU A 35 -3.67 -6.37 7.19
C LEU A 35 -2.81 -7.62 7.38
N SER A 36 -1.72 -7.75 6.63
CA SER A 36 -0.87 -8.94 6.65
C SER A 36 0.46 -8.73 7.35
N GLN A 37 0.59 -7.72 8.22
CA GLN A 37 1.86 -7.41 8.90
C GLN A 37 2.39 -8.56 9.76
N ASP A 38 1.50 -9.42 10.24
CA ASP A 38 1.87 -10.60 11.02
C ASP A 38 2.10 -11.86 10.15
N GLY A 39 2.06 -11.72 8.83
CA GLY A 39 2.21 -12.83 7.89
C GLY A 39 0.93 -13.60 7.61
N THR A 40 -0.19 -13.22 8.21
CA THR A 40 -1.48 -13.88 8.02
C THR A 40 -2.03 -13.59 6.62
N PRO A 41 -2.52 -14.61 5.87
CA PRO A 41 -3.21 -14.35 4.61
C PRO A 41 -4.45 -13.48 4.82
N VAL A 42 -4.71 -12.61 3.85
CA VAL A 42 -5.83 -11.66 3.91
C VAL A 42 -7.01 -12.25 3.15
N ARG A 43 -8.17 -12.31 3.80
CA ARG A 43 -9.40 -12.77 3.14
C ARG A 43 -10.01 -11.65 2.32
N ILE A 44 -10.54 -12.02 1.14
CA ILE A 44 -11.21 -11.05 0.26
C ILE A 44 -12.35 -10.32 0.98
N GLY A 45 -13.14 -11.03 1.79
CA GLY A 45 -14.21 -10.40 2.55
C GLY A 45 -13.73 -9.32 3.52
N ASP A 46 -12.62 -9.58 4.20
CA ASP A 46 -12.06 -8.61 5.15
C ASP A 46 -11.46 -7.41 4.40
N LEU A 47 -10.78 -7.66 3.28
CA LEU A 47 -10.24 -6.61 2.44
C LEU A 47 -11.36 -5.70 1.91
N ALA A 48 -12.43 -6.31 1.43
CA ALA A 48 -13.59 -5.57 0.90
C ALA A 48 -14.22 -4.68 1.97
N LYS A 49 -14.36 -5.20 3.19
CA LYS A 49 -14.89 -4.41 4.32
C LYS A 49 -14.01 -3.21 4.65
N CYS A 50 -12.69 -3.42 4.72
CA CYS A 50 -11.76 -2.35 5.05
C CYS A 50 -11.75 -1.25 3.99
N LEU A 51 -11.94 -1.61 2.72
CA LEU A 51 -11.93 -0.65 1.61
C LEU A 51 -13.32 -0.15 1.24
N HIS A 52 -14.36 -0.62 1.90
CA HIS A 52 -15.75 -0.25 1.63
C HIS A 52 -16.16 -0.52 0.18
N VAL A 53 -15.78 -1.70 -0.31
CA VAL A 53 -16.11 -2.15 -1.67
C VAL A 53 -16.82 -3.50 -1.61
N ARG A 54 -17.39 -3.91 -2.75
CA ARG A 54 -18.01 -5.22 -2.86
C ARG A 54 -16.95 -6.32 -2.93
N PRO A 55 -17.21 -7.52 -2.36
CA PRO A 55 -16.27 -8.63 -2.48
C PRO A 55 -15.91 -8.98 -3.94
N SER A 56 -16.85 -8.85 -4.87
CA SER A 56 -16.57 -9.07 -6.29
C SER A 56 -15.55 -8.08 -6.85
N SER A 57 -15.63 -6.82 -6.43
CA SER A 57 -14.65 -5.80 -6.83
C SER A 57 -13.28 -6.10 -6.23
N ALA A 58 -13.24 -6.51 -4.97
CA ALA A 58 -11.99 -6.88 -4.31
C ALA A 58 -11.35 -8.09 -4.98
N SER A 59 -12.14 -9.11 -5.35
CA SER A 59 -11.63 -10.29 -6.07
C SER A 59 -11.05 -9.92 -7.43
N LYS A 60 -11.72 -9.03 -8.16
CA LYS A 60 -11.23 -8.57 -9.47
C LYS A 60 -9.89 -7.85 -9.31
N MET A 61 -9.79 -6.97 -8.33
CA MET A 61 -8.55 -6.23 -8.07
C MET A 61 -7.43 -7.15 -7.61
N ALA A 62 -7.73 -8.15 -6.77
CA ALA A 62 -6.75 -9.15 -6.36
C ALA A 62 -6.21 -9.91 -7.58
N GLY A 63 -7.07 -10.21 -8.55
CA GLY A 63 -6.66 -10.80 -9.82
C GLY A 63 -5.71 -9.89 -10.61
N ASN A 64 -6.00 -8.60 -10.64
CA ASN A 64 -5.13 -7.62 -11.31
C ASN A 64 -3.76 -7.52 -10.62
N LEU A 65 -3.75 -7.50 -9.29
CA LEU A 65 -2.51 -7.47 -8.52
C LEU A 65 -1.70 -8.75 -8.72
N ARG A 66 -2.37 -9.90 -8.80
CA ARG A 66 -1.72 -11.18 -9.12
C ARG A 66 -1.06 -11.13 -10.50
N SER A 67 -1.75 -10.59 -11.49
CA SER A 67 -1.22 -10.46 -12.85
C SER A 67 0.01 -9.56 -12.89
N SER A 68 0.10 -8.59 -11.99
CA SER A 68 1.26 -7.71 -11.85
C SER A 68 2.38 -8.31 -11.00
N GLY A 69 2.21 -9.51 -10.48
CA GLY A 69 3.22 -10.19 -9.68
C GLY A 69 3.36 -9.69 -8.26
N LEU A 70 2.36 -8.95 -7.75
CA LEU A 70 2.44 -8.32 -6.43
C LEU A 70 1.79 -9.16 -5.33
N VAL A 71 0.85 -10.04 -5.69
CA VAL A 71 0.19 -10.92 -4.72
C VAL A 71 0.04 -12.32 -5.30
N ARG A 72 -0.16 -13.28 -4.40
CA ARG A 72 -0.68 -14.61 -4.71
C ARG A 72 -2.14 -14.62 -4.29
N PHE A 73 -3.01 -15.08 -5.19
CA PHE A 73 -4.44 -15.17 -4.93
C PHE A 73 -4.83 -16.64 -4.90
N GLU A 74 -5.15 -17.14 -3.72
CA GLU A 74 -5.40 -18.56 -3.49
C GLU A 74 -6.86 -18.92 -3.70
N LYS A 75 -7.10 -20.24 -3.86
CA LYS A 75 -8.40 -20.82 -4.23
C LYS A 75 -9.55 -20.45 -3.31
N TYR A 76 -9.36 -20.18 -2.05
CA TYR A 76 -10.44 -19.92 -1.10
C TYR A 76 -10.57 -18.44 -0.75
N GLY A 77 -10.15 -17.57 -1.66
CA GLY A 77 -10.32 -16.14 -1.49
C GLY A 77 -9.34 -15.51 -0.51
N THR A 78 -8.16 -16.09 -0.35
CA THR A 78 -7.09 -15.51 0.45
C THR A 78 -6.01 -14.93 -0.43
N VAL A 79 -5.43 -13.82 0.02
CA VAL A 79 -4.40 -13.06 -0.69
C VAL A 79 -3.16 -12.99 0.20
N THR A 80 -2.00 -13.29 -0.38
CA THR A 80 -0.71 -13.10 0.28
C THR A 80 0.20 -12.28 -0.60
N LEU A 81 1.11 -11.51 0.03
CA LEU A 81 2.06 -10.68 -0.70
C LEU A 81 3.20 -11.52 -1.26
N THR A 82 3.61 -11.23 -2.49
CA THR A 82 4.89 -11.68 -3.00
C THR A 82 5.99 -10.80 -2.41
N GLU A 83 7.26 -11.16 -2.64
CA GLU A 83 8.36 -10.28 -2.22
C GLU A 83 8.23 -8.89 -2.85
N ALA A 84 7.91 -8.81 -4.13
CA ALA A 84 7.69 -7.54 -4.82
C ALA A 84 6.52 -6.77 -4.20
N GLY A 85 5.42 -7.45 -3.88
CA GLY A 85 4.27 -6.83 -3.24
C GLY A 85 4.59 -6.30 -1.85
N LEU A 86 5.38 -7.03 -1.09
CA LEU A 86 5.81 -6.59 0.24
C LEU A 86 6.67 -5.34 0.16
N GLN A 87 7.63 -5.31 -0.75
CA GLN A 87 8.51 -4.15 -0.93
C GLN A 87 7.73 -2.91 -1.34
N LEU A 88 6.86 -3.04 -2.33
CA LEU A 88 6.04 -1.91 -2.77
C LEU A 88 5.04 -1.48 -1.70
N GLY A 89 4.39 -2.43 -1.04
CA GLY A 89 3.45 -2.13 0.05
C GLY A 89 4.10 -1.38 1.19
N ARG A 90 5.32 -1.74 1.57
CA ARG A 90 6.08 -1.03 2.61
C ARG A 90 6.39 0.41 2.19
N TYR A 91 6.72 0.63 0.91
CA TYR A 91 6.90 1.99 0.41
C TYR A 91 5.62 2.80 0.51
N LEU A 92 4.48 2.21 0.12
CA LEU A 92 3.19 2.90 0.17
C LEU A 92 2.80 3.27 1.62
N LEU A 93 3.03 2.37 2.57
CA LEU A 93 2.79 2.67 3.99
C LEU A 93 3.72 3.77 4.49
N PHE A 94 4.97 3.75 4.09
CA PHE A 94 5.94 4.79 4.43
C PHE A 94 5.48 6.15 3.88
N ARG A 95 5.09 6.20 2.62
CA ARG A 95 4.59 7.43 1.99
C ARG A 95 3.40 8.00 2.77
N HIS A 96 2.45 7.14 3.11
CA HIS A 96 1.28 7.53 3.88
C HIS A 96 1.68 8.14 5.22
N THR A 97 2.55 7.47 5.97
CA THR A 97 3.00 7.93 7.29
C THR A 97 3.74 9.26 7.22
N VAL A 98 4.64 9.40 6.23
CA VAL A 98 5.41 10.63 6.05
C VAL A 98 4.49 11.81 5.75
N LEU A 99 3.53 11.63 4.83
CA LEU A 99 2.61 12.70 4.46
C LEU A 99 1.69 13.08 5.62
N GLN A 100 1.14 12.09 6.32
CA GLN A 100 0.29 12.37 7.48
C GLN A 100 1.05 13.13 8.55
N ASN A 101 2.25 12.70 8.89
CA ASN A 101 3.08 13.38 9.88
C ASN A 101 3.43 14.80 9.45
N PHE A 102 3.74 15.00 8.18
CA PHE A 102 4.05 16.33 7.65
C PHE A 102 2.85 17.27 7.79
N PHE A 103 1.66 16.83 7.38
CA PHE A 103 0.46 17.64 7.49
C PHE A 103 0.08 17.91 8.94
N CYS A 104 0.24 16.94 9.83
CA CYS A 104 0.02 17.15 11.25
C CYS A 104 0.99 18.21 11.82
N TYR A 105 2.23 18.17 11.37
CA TYR A 105 3.25 19.13 11.82
C TYR A 105 2.91 20.55 11.37
N ILE A 106 2.61 20.75 10.08
CA ILE A 106 2.36 22.11 9.58
C ILE A 106 1.01 22.67 10.03
N ASN A 107 0.02 21.82 10.30
CA ASN A 107 -1.31 22.26 10.74
C ASN A 107 -1.50 22.21 12.25
N GLU A 108 -0.49 21.75 12.98
CA GLU A 108 -0.55 21.59 14.45
C GLU A 108 -1.74 20.74 14.88
N THR A 109 -1.97 19.62 14.18
CA THR A 109 -3.06 18.68 14.44
C THR A 109 -2.51 17.29 14.74
N THR A 110 -3.38 16.39 15.19
CA THR A 110 -3.01 15.00 15.52
C THR A 110 -3.53 14.00 14.50
N ASP A 111 -4.35 14.41 13.55
CA ASP A 111 -4.92 13.53 12.53
C ASP A 111 -5.15 14.29 11.23
N GLU A 112 -4.42 13.91 10.20
CA GLU A 112 -4.56 14.45 8.85
C GLU A 112 -4.69 13.31 7.83
N LEU A 113 -5.33 12.21 8.25
CA LEU A 113 -5.51 11.01 7.41
C LEU A 113 -6.19 11.35 6.09
N GLU A 114 -7.28 12.09 6.15
CA GLU A 114 -8.06 12.43 4.96
C GLU A 114 -7.24 13.22 3.95
N GLN A 115 -6.49 14.22 4.40
CA GLN A 115 -5.65 15.01 3.51
C GLN A 115 -4.53 14.18 2.91
N ALA A 116 -3.88 13.33 3.71
CA ALA A 116 -2.81 12.45 3.22
C ALA A 116 -3.35 11.52 2.11
N GLU A 117 -4.51 10.93 2.33
CA GLU A 117 -5.13 10.06 1.33
C GLU A 117 -5.47 10.78 0.02
N LYS A 118 -5.85 12.05 0.09
CA LYS A 118 -6.17 12.83 -1.10
C LYS A 118 -4.98 13.10 -2.00
N VAL A 119 -3.78 13.23 -1.45
CA VAL A 119 -2.62 13.70 -2.21
C VAL A 119 -1.52 12.65 -2.40
N GLU A 120 -1.57 11.52 -1.67
CA GLU A 120 -0.43 10.59 -1.64
C GLU A 120 -0.03 10.04 -3.00
N HIS A 121 -1.01 9.84 -3.90
CA HIS A 121 -0.73 9.30 -5.24
C HIS A 121 -0.04 10.29 -6.18
N PHE A 122 -0.05 11.57 -5.82
CA PHE A 122 0.47 12.64 -6.68
C PHE A 122 1.83 13.15 -6.24
N ILE A 123 2.36 12.68 -5.12
CA ILE A 123 3.63 13.15 -4.59
C ILE A 123 4.76 12.26 -5.12
N ASP A 124 5.75 12.88 -5.74
CA ASP A 124 6.91 12.15 -6.24
C ASP A 124 7.68 11.49 -5.09
N PRO A 125 8.21 10.28 -5.31
CA PRO A 125 8.98 9.58 -4.28
C PRO A 125 10.17 10.38 -3.76
N LYS A 126 10.84 11.15 -4.62
CA LYS A 126 11.93 12.03 -4.18
C LYS A 126 11.46 13.00 -3.11
N THR A 127 10.27 13.60 -3.30
CA THR A 127 9.70 14.54 -2.33
C THR A 127 9.33 13.82 -1.04
N VAL A 128 8.79 12.59 -1.12
CA VAL A 128 8.47 11.79 0.06
C VAL A 128 9.71 11.55 0.91
N TYR A 129 10.84 11.20 0.26
CA TYR A 129 12.10 10.96 0.99
C TYR A 129 12.68 12.22 1.60
N ASN A 130 12.38 13.38 1.05
CA ASN A 130 12.91 14.66 1.53
C ASN A 130 12.02 15.31 2.59
N LEU A 131 10.85 14.78 2.81
CA LEU A 131 10.00 15.25 3.90
C LEU A 131 10.43 14.64 5.23
#